data_739c46e5b7d524f4eaad54e72c41d806
#
_entry.id   739c46e5b7d524f4eaad54e72c41d806
#
_cell.length_a   1.000
_cell.length_b   1.000
_cell.length_c   1.000
_cell.angle_alpha   90.00
_cell.angle_beta   90.00
_cell.angle_gamma   90.00
#
_symmetry.space_group_name_H-M   'P 1'
#
loop_
_entity.id
_entity.type
_entity.pdbx_description
1 polymer ?
#
loop_
_entity_poly.entity_id
_entity_poly.type
_entity_poly.pdbx_seq_one_letter_code
_entity_poly.pdbx_strand_id
1 'polypeptide(L)'
;MSKQIDKQMNNKRLVLKKGQIAILEALYGCRFCSCRLLADSLGIRSLSNLHEKLNVLMKHGFVDRRYDKSFRLRGMPAAYYVTPKGLRQLQLIHGRERVTDAIVKAGYRDRVVSQAFVNHTVRVCAYINQLQHRYPSLEVLLRREMMLCSYVPANPPDAFLLLRVNDGIRQFGIRRFFLDVVSKDMLPSTIRRRLAGYMSFFDNGGWDEMNSKLPKLLLLLEDPAMKRRLERAARAIRSRFGLDDEIEIYIAMAEDLLNGDTAIWLSIDGTSEFLALEEVGGG
;
A
#
# COMPACT_ATOMS: atom_id res chain seq x y z
N MET A 1 11.73 51.07 1.51
CA MET A 1 12.80 50.17 1.99
C MET A 1 12.37 49.20 3.08
N SER A 2 11.23 49.37 3.78
CA SER A 2 10.80 48.48 4.87
C SER A 2 10.16 47.13 4.48
N LYS A 3 9.64 46.93 3.26
CA LYS A 3 8.98 45.67 2.83
C LYS A 3 9.92 44.56 2.35
N GLN A 4 11.21 44.82 2.18
CA GLN A 4 12.21 43.82 1.82
C GLN A 4 12.90 43.19 3.02
N ILE A 5 12.86 43.79 4.19
CA ILE A 5 13.49 43.28 5.42
C ILE A 5 12.64 42.19 6.07
N ASP A 6 11.30 42.24 5.96
CA ASP A 6 10.40 41.24 6.54
C ASP A 6 10.39 39.88 5.82
N LYS A 7 10.93 39.81 4.59
CA LYS A 7 11.00 38.55 3.82
C LYS A 7 12.22 37.69 4.18
N GLN A 8 13.22 38.24 4.87
CA GLN A 8 14.43 37.50 5.25
C GLN A 8 14.41 36.89 6.65
N MET A 9 13.46 37.27 7.52
CA MET A 9 13.46 36.84 8.91
C MET A 9 12.67 35.55 9.23
N ASN A 10 12.12 34.79 8.26
CA ASN A 10 11.31 33.64 8.58
C ASN A 10 11.83 32.29 8.03
N ASN A 11 13.16 32.17 7.86
CA ASN A 11 13.77 30.91 7.42
C ASN A 11 14.42 30.16 8.59
N LYS A 12 13.81 30.20 9.79
CA LYS A 12 14.16 29.24 10.84
C LYS A 12 13.75 27.88 10.35
N ARG A 13 14.74 26.99 10.08
CA ARG A 13 14.51 25.60 9.76
C ARG A 13 13.59 25.03 10.83
N LEU A 14 12.40 24.61 10.42
CA LEU A 14 11.46 23.95 11.33
C LEU A 14 12.11 22.67 11.85
N VAL A 15 12.34 22.61 13.15
CA VAL A 15 12.70 21.35 13.80
C VAL A 15 11.44 20.53 13.94
N LEU A 16 11.37 19.41 13.21
CA LEU A 16 10.20 18.54 13.23
C LEU A 16 10.06 17.85 14.58
N LYS A 17 8.86 17.93 15.15
CA LYS A 17 8.50 17.19 16.36
C LYS A 17 8.18 15.71 16.02
N LYS A 18 8.33 14.80 16.98
CA LYS A 18 8.07 13.37 16.82
C LYS A 18 6.75 13.07 16.10
N GLY A 19 5.64 13.72 16.49
CA GLY A 19 4.34 13.50 15.84
C GLY A 19 4.24 14.05 14.40
N GLN A 20 5.09 15.00 13.99
CA GLN A 20 5.17 15.47 12.61
C GLN A 20 6.00 14.51 11.75
N ILE A 21 7.05 13.92 12.33
CA ILE A 21 7.86 12.88 11.67
C ILE A 21 6.97 11.65 11.40
N ALA A 22 6.22 11.18 12.41
CA ALA A 22 5.29 10.06 12.23
C ALA A 22 4.26 10.29 11.11
N ILE A 23 3.75 11.52 10.96
CA ILE A 23 2.87 11.89 9.84
C ILE A 23 3.59 11.77 8.50
N LEU A 24 4.83 12.25 8.40
CA LEU A 24 5.62 12.14 7.17
C LEU A 24 5.94 10.68 6.82
N GLU A 25 6.24 9.85 7.82
CA GLU A 25 6.50 8.41 7.65
C GLU A 25 5.27 7.66 7.15
N ALA A 26 4.11 7.90 7.77
CA ALA A 26 2.86 7.27 7.34
C ALA A 26 2.47 7.71 5.92
N LEU A 27 2.61 8.99 5.59
CA LEU A 27 2.40 9.50 4.22
C LEU A 27 3.47 9.01 3.23
N TYR A 28 4.68 8.74 3.69
CA TYR A 28 5.73 8.13 2.85
C TYR A 28 5.33 6.73 2.42
N GLY A 29 4.90 5.87 3.34
CA GLY A 29 4.43 4.52 3.04
C GLY A 29 3.20 4.53 2.13
N CYS A 30 2.13 5.20 2.56
CA CYS A 30 0.86 5.28 1.81
C CYS A 30 0.95 6.03 0.48
N ARG A 31 1.93 6.90 0.28
CA ARG A 31 2.07 7.82 -0.84
C ARG A 31 0.96 8.87 -0.94
N PHE A 32 -0.33 8.47 -0.88
CA PHE A 32 -1.50 9.33 -0.77
C PHE A 32 -2.43 8.80 0.32
N CYS A 33 -2.86 9.66 1.22
CA CYS A 33 -3.74 9.28 2.32
C CYS A 33 -4.72 10.40 2.66
N SER A 34 -5.95 10.06 3.03
CA SER A 34 -6.89 11.04 3.59
C SER A 34 -6.55 11.35 5.05
N CYS A 35 -7.02 12.50 5.56
CA CYS A 35 -6.80 12.87 6.95
C CYS A 35 -7.37 11.82 7.92
N ARG A 36 -8.55 11.26 7.63
CA ARG A 36 -9.20 10.25 8.47
C ARG A 36 -8.39 8.96 8.51
N LEU A 37 -8.01 8.43 7.35
CA LEU A 37 -7.17 7.22 7.27
C LEU A 37 -5.81 7.40 7.96
N LEU A 38 -5.23 8.59 7.83
CA LEU A 38 -3.98 8.93 8.50
C LEU A 38 -4.14 8.98 10.02
N ALA A 39 -5.28 9.50 10.51
CA ALA A 39 -5.62 9.50 11.94
C ALA A 39 -5.77 8.06 12.45
N ASP A 40 -6.49 7.22 11.72
CA ASP A 40 -6.71 5.81 12.05
C ASP A 40 -5.37 5.05 12.10
N SER A 41 -4.53 5.18 11.08
CA SER A 41 -3.20 4.55 11.01
C SER A 41 -2.26 4.97 12.14
N LEU A 42 -2.36 6.22 12.61
CA LEU A 42 -1.50 6.77 13.67
C LEU A 42 -2.13 6.68 15.08
N GLY A 43 -3.32 6.12 15.22
CA GLY A 43 -4.06 6.07 16.48
C GLY A 43 -4.43 7.45 17.04
N ILE A 44 -4.59 8.46 16.15
CA ILE A 44 -4.90 9.84 16.55
C ILE A 44 -6.41 10.02 16.66
N ARG A 45 -6.90 10.23 17.87
CA ARG A 45 -8.35 10.44 18.12
C ARG A 45 -8.87 11.81 17.66
N SER A 46 -8.04 12.86 17.77
CA SER A 46 -8.45 14.23 17.44
C SER A 46 -8.04 14.60 15.99
N LEU A 47 -9.02 14.66 15.09
CA LEU A 47 -8.81 15.13 13.71
C LEU A 47 -8.37 16.58 13.65
N SER A 48 -8.84 17.46 14.56
CA SER A 48 -8.42 18.87 14.62
C SER A 48 -6.93 19.00 14.88
N ASN A 49 -6.39 18.25 15.85
CA ASN A 49 -4.95 18.22 16.13
C ASN A 49 -4.13 17.72 14.93
N LEU A 50 -4.63 16.69 14.22
CA LEU A 50 -3.98 16.21 13.01
C LEU A 50 -4.01 17.26 11.89
N HIS A 51 -5.14 17.95 11.69
CA HIS A 51 -5.27 19.04 10.73
C HIS A 51 -4.29 20.20 11.02
N GLU A 52 -4.14 20.60 12.28
CA GLU A 52 -3.17 21.61 12.69
C GLU A 52 -1.73 21.19 12.31
N LYS A 53 -1.34 19.95 12.63
CA LYS A 53 -0.02 19.43 12.28
C LYS A 53 0.19 19.38 10.75
N LEU A 54 -0.82 18.93 9.99
CA LEU A 54 -0.79 18.92 8.53
C LEU A 54 -0.67 20.34 7.97
N ASN A 55 -1.39 21.32 8.51
CA ASN A 55 -1.32 22.72 8.10
C ASN A 55 0.09 23.30 8.34
N VAL A 56 0.72 22.97 9.48
CA VAL A 56 2.12 23.36 9.73
C VAL A 56 3.06 22.74 8.70
N LEU A 57 2.93 21.44 8.44
CA LEU A 57 3.74 20.73 7.46
C LEU A 57 3.56 21.28 6.03
N MET A 58 2.32 21.62 5.65
CA MET A 58 2.02 22.26 4.37
C MET A 58 2.60 23.67 4.27
N LYS A 59 2.47 24.50 5.33
CA LYS A 59 3.05 25.83 5.38
C LYS A 59 4.57 25.81 5.15
N HIS A 60 5.23 24.78 5.66
CA HIS A 60 6.68 24.60 5.46
C HIS A 60 7.03 23.81 4.19
N GLY A 61 6.03 23.38 3.42
CA GLY A 61 6.20 22.70 2.14
C GLY A 61 6.72 21.26 2.25
N PHE A 62 6.56 20.58 3.39
CA PHE A 62 6.92 19.16 3.55
C PHE A 62 5.81 18.20 3.09
N VAL A 63 4.55 18.65 3.19
CA VAL A 63 3.35 17.95 2.75
C VAL A 63 2.59 18.86 1.81
N ASP A 64 1.87 18.27 0.87
CA ASP A 64 0.90 18.97 0.03
C ASP A 64 -0.35 18.09 -0.12
N ARG A 65 -1.41 18.60 -0.73
CA ARG A 65 -2.68 17.88 -0.88
C ARG A 65 -3.25 18.01 -2.29
N ARG A 66 -3.87 16.93 -2.72
CA ARG A 66 -4.74 16.92 -3.91
C ARG A 66 -6.16 17.20 -3.43
N TYR A 67 -6.66 18.39 -3.75
CA TYR A 67 -8.01 18.85 -3.41
C TYR A 67 -8.41 20.01 -4.30
N ASP A 68 -9.46 19.85 -5.06
CA ASP A 68 -10.04 20.89 -5.89
C ASP A 68 -11.54 21.06 -5.63
N LYS A 69 -12.20 22.00 -6.34
CA LYS A 69 -13.62 22.27 -6.19
C LYS A 69 -14.49 21.04 -6.49
N SER A 70 -14.06 20.19 -7.43
CA SER A 70 -14.82 18.98 -7.82
C SER A 70 -14.85 17.93 -6.72
N PHE A 71 -13.78 17.81 -5.91
CA PHE A 71 -13.75 16.94 -4.73
C PHE A 71 -14.79 17.34 -3.70
N ARG A 72 -14.90 18.65 -3.43
CA ARG A 72 -15.88 19.18 -2.48
C ARG A 72 -17.31 18.86 -2.94
N LEU A 73 -17.61 19.05 -4.21
CA LEU A 73 -18.94 18.77 -4.79
C LEU A 73 -19.30 17.27 -4.71
N ARG A 74 -18.32 16.39 -4.77
CA ARG A 74 -18.51 14.92 -4.73
C ARG A 74 -18.35 14.34 -3.31
N GLY A 75 -18.18 15.18 -2.30
CA GLY A 75 -17.93 14.71 -0.93
C GLY A 75 -16.61 13.95 -0.75
N MET A 76 -15.66 14.09 -1.69
CA MET A 76 -14.39 13.38 -1.62
C MET A 76 -13.41 14.09 -0.69
N PRO A 77 -12.73 13.36 0.21
CA PRO A 77 -11.72 13.95 1.08
C PRO A 77 -10.47 14.36 0.32
N ALA A 78 -9.75 15.36 0.85
CA ALA A 78 -8.43 15.69 0.37
C ALA A 78 -7.45 14.51 0.56
N ALA A 79 -6.61 14.27 -0.44
CA ALA A 79 -5.54 13.29 -0.38
C ALA A 79 -4.19 14.01 -0.14
N TYR A 80 -3.58 13.77 1.01
CA TYR A 80 -2.29 14.34 1.41
C TYR A 80 -1.15 13.47 0.91
N TYR A 81 0.00 14.08 0.59
CA TYR A 81 1.22 13.40 0.17
C TYR A 81 2.48 14.15 0.60
N VAL A 82 3.60 13.43 0.72
CA VAL A 82 4.89 14.03 1.05
C VAL A 82 5.50 14.66 -0.20
N THR A 83 5.88 15.93 -0.12
CA THR A 83 6.56 16.62 -1.22
C THR A 83 8.03 16.17 -1.35
N PRO A 84 8.73 16.49 -2.45
CA PRO A 84 10.17 16.24 -2.56
C PRO A 84 10.98 16.86 -1.43
N LYS A 85 10.55 18.03 -0.90
CA LYS A 85 11.17 18.65 0.28
C LYS A 85 10.96 17.80 1.53
N GLY A 86 9.76 17.27 1.73
CA GLY A 86 9.46 16.36 2.84
C GLY A 86 10.22 15.05 2.73
N LEU A 87 10.35 14.49 1.51
CA LEU A 87 11.14 13.29 1.25
C LEU A 87 12.62 13.50 1.56
N ARG A 88 13.20 14.64 1.19
CA ARG A 88 14.58 15.00 1.59
C ARG A 88 14.73 15.12 3.11
N GLN A 89 13.71 15.61 3.80
CA GLN A 89 13.74 15.68 5.25
C GLN A 89 13.70 14.27 5.88
N LEU A 90 12.89 13.35 5.35
CA LEU A 90 12.91 11.94 5.76
C LEU A 90 14.25 11.27 5.43
N GLN A 91 14.84 11.57 4.29
CA GLN A 91 16.18 11.10 3.90
C GLN A 91 17.26 11.54 4.90
N LEU A 92 17.19 12.76 5.43
CA LEU A 92 18.11 13.25 6.47
C LEU A 92 17.91 12.53 7.82
N ILE A 93 16.68 12.10 8.11
CA ILE A 93 16.35 11.42 9.38
C ILE A 93 16.70 9.92 9.32
N HIS A 94 16.39 9.24 8.21
CA HIS A 94 16.44 7.77 8.09
C HIS A 94 17.57 7.24 7.21
N GLY A 95 18.32 8.11 6.54
CA GLY A 95 19.38 7.71 5.60
C GLY A 95 18.89 7.53 4.16
N ARG A 96 19.90 7.48 3.25
CA ARG A 96 19.64 7.33 1.80
C ARG A 96 19.27 5.91 1.39
N GLU A 97 19.59 4.93 2.20
CA GLU A 97 19.20 3.53 2.01
C GLU A 97 17.69 3.36 2.14
N ARG A 98 17.03 4.11 3.02
CA ARG A 98 15.57 4.05 3.20
C ARG A 98 14.81 5.01 2.30
N VAL A 99 15.35 6.21 2.05
CA VAL A 99 14.75 7.20 1.15
C VAL A 99 15.78 7.57 0.08
N THR A 100 15.80 6.83 -1.02
CA THR A 100 16.78 7.02 -2.09
C THR A 100 16.54 8.31 -2.87
N ASP A 101 17.60 8.81 -3.55
CA ASP A 101 17.46 9.98 -4.44
C ASP A 101 16.48 9.72 -5.59
N ALA A 102 16.34 8.44 -6.03
CA ALA A 102 15.33 8.04 -7.01
C ALA A 102 13.90 8.24 -6.49
N ILE A 103 13.63 7.90 -5.20
CA ILE A 103 12.34 8.13 -4.55
C ILE A 103 12.06 9.63 -4.45
N VAL A 104 13.05 10.43 -4.05
CA VAL A 104 12.92 11.90 -3.99
C VAL A 104 12.60 12.47 -5.36
N LYS A 105 13.29 12.02 -6.42
CA LYS A 105 13.03 12.41 -7.81
C LYS A 105 11.64 12.00 -8.28
N ALA A 106 11.20 10.77 -7.95
CA ALA A 106 9.86 10.29 -8.27
C ALA A 106 8.76 11.10 -7.58
N GLY A 107 9.02 11.66 -6.39
CA GLY A 107 8.09 12.50 -5.64
C GLY A 107 7.62 13.76 -6.36
N TYR A 108 8.38 14.28 -7.32
CA TYR A 108 7.92 15.40 -8.17
C TYR A 108 6.70 15.04 -9.01
N ARG A 109 6.52 13.76 -9.38
CA ARG A 109 5.38 13.28 -10.15
C ARG A 109 4.08 13.22 -9.35
N ASP A 110 4.14 13.14 -8.01
CA ASP A 110 2.96 13.02 -7.14
C ASP A 110 2.02 14.20 -7.29
N ARG A 111 2.54 15.33 -7.71
CA ARG A 111 1.75 16.54 -8.00
C ARG A 111 0.85 16.40 -9.22
N VAL A 112 1.21 15.56 -10.19
CA VAL A 112 0.57 15.48 -11.53
C VAL A 112 0.04 14.09 -11.89
N VAL A 113 0.15 13.09 -11.00
CA VAL A 113 -0.42 11.77 -11.26
C VAL A 113 -1.94 11.83 -11.46
N SER A 114 -2.49 10.86 -12.18
CA SER A 114 -3.93 10.80 -12.44
C SER A 114 -4.75 10.68 -11.16
N GLN A 115 -5.98 11.17 -11.18
CA GLN A 115 -6.89 11.04 -10.05
C GLN A 115 -7.25 9.58 -9.77
N ALA A 116 -7.36 8.75 -10.81
CA ALA A 116 -7.57 7.31 -10.66
C ALA A 116 -6.46 6.65 -9.84
N PHE A 117 -5.20 7.04 -10.09
CA PHE A 117 -4.07 6.56 -9.31
C PHE A 117 -4.13 7.01 -7.83
N VAL A 118 -4.46 8.28 -7.56
CA VAL A 118 -4.63 8.79 -6.19
C VAL A 118 -5.73 8.02 -5.47
N ASN A 119 -6.89 7.85 -6.11
CA ASN A 119 -8.02 7.12 -5.54
C ASN A 119 -7.67 5.66 -5.24
N HIS A 120 -6.99 4.99 -6.16
CA HIS A 120 -6.53 3.62 -5.95
C HIS A 120 -5.59 3.52 -4.75
N THR A 121 -4.60 4.40 -4.66
CA THR A 121 -3.63 4.40 -3.55
C THR A 121 -4.32 4.64 -2.19
N VAL A 122 -5.28 5.58 -2.12
CA VAL A 122 -6.05 5.83 -0.89
C VAL A 122 -6.89 4.61 -0.49
N ARG A 123 -7.49 3.90 -1.46
CA ARG A 123 -8.22 2.65 -1.21
C ARG A 123 -7.32 1.55 -0.69
N VAL A 124 -6.17 1.35 -1.32
CA VAL A 124 -5.16 0.38 -0.82
C VAL A 124 -4.82 0.67 0.64
N CYS A 125 -4.53 1.92 0.99
CA CYS A 125 -4.26 2.29 2.39
C CYS A 125 -5.44 2.00 3.32
N ALA A 126 -6.68 2.22 2.87
CA ALA A 126 -7.86 1.91 3.68
C ALA A 126 -7.97 0.40 3.97
N TYR A 127 -7.79 -0.44 2.97
CA TYR A 127 -7.83 -1.90 3.15
C TYR A 127 -6.67 -2.41 4.00
N ILE A 128 -5.49 -1.86 3.82
CA ILE A 128 -4.32 -2.20 4.66
C ILE A 128 -4.58 -1.82 6.13
N ASN A 129 -5.14 -0.64 6.41
CA ASN A 129 -5.50 -0.27 7.78
C ASN A 129 -6.49 -1.29 8.39
N GLN A 130 -7.50 -1.74 7.63
CA GLN A 130 -8.44 -2.77 8.10
C GLN A 130 -7.75 -4.11 8.38
N LEU A 131 -6.84 -4.54 7.51
CA LEU A 131 -6.06 -5.75 7.72
C LEU A 131 -5.16 -5.63 8.96
N GLN A 132 -4.47 -4.51 9.16
CA GLN A 132 -3.59 -4.30 10.32
C GLN A 132 -4.37 -4.18 11.64
N HIS A 133 -5.58 -3.62 11.62
CA HIS A 133 -6.46 -3.64 12.79
C HIS A 133 -6.88 -5.05 13.18
N ARG A 134 -7.12 -5.89 12.20
CA ARG A 134 -7.54 -7.29 12.40
C ARG A 134 -6.38 -8.20 12.77
N TYR A 135 -5.23 -7.99 12.16
CA TYR A 135 -4.01 -8.78 12.33
C TYR A 135 -2.87 -7.88 12.87
N PRO A 136 -2.78 -7.66 14.20
CA PRO A 136 -1.77 -6.75 14.77
C PRO A 136 -0.32 -7.15 14.49
N SER A 137 -0.06 -8.44 14.21
CA SER A 137 1.26 -8.96 13.83
C SER A 137 1.57 -8.83 12.33
N LEU A 138 0.67 -8.22 11.55
CA LEU A 138 0.82 -8.05 10.11
C LEU A 138 1.81 -6.91 9.82
N GLU A 139 2.96 -7.27 9.30
CA GLU A 139 3.92 -6.32 8.73
C GLU A 139 3.56 -6.07 7.26
N VAL A 140 3.63 -4.83 6.82
CA VAL A 140 3.23 -4.41 5.47
C VAL A 140 4.32 -3.57 4.85
N LEU A 141 4.76 -3.96 3.66
CA LEU A 141 5.59 -3.14 2.78
C LEU A 141 4.71 -2.60 1.65
N LEU A 142 4.60 -1.29 1.58
CA LEU A 142 3.89 -0.63 0.50
C LEU A 142 4.84 -0.31 -0.67
N ARG A 143 4.28 0.09 -1.79
CA ARG A 143 4.98 0.18 -3.08
C ARG A 143 6.32 0.93 -3.04
N ARG A 144 6.47 1.99 -2.24
CA ARG A 144 7.74 2.72 -2.11
C ARG A 144 8.82 1.93 -1.38
N GLU A 145 8.43 1.16 -0.38
CA GLU A 145 9.33 0.32 0.40
C GLU A 145 9.75 -0.89 -0.43
N MET A 146 8.82 -1.49 -1.18
CA MET A 146 9.11 -2.59 -2.10
C MET A 146 10.09 -2.21 -3.22
N MET A 147 10.15 -0.95 -3.65
CA MET A 147 11.13 -0.49 -4.64
C MET A 147 12.60 -0.61 -4.17
N LEU A 148 12.82 -0.87 -2.89
CA LEU A 148 14.14 -1.09 -2.29
C LEU A 148 14.52 -2.57 -2.20
N CYS A 149 13.60 -3.47 -2.59
CA CYS A 149 13.76 -4.91 -2.45
C CYS A 149 14.05 -5.56 -3.80
N SER A 150 15.13 -6.36 -3.90
CA SER A 150 15.49 -7.13 -5.10
C SER A 150 14.52 -8.27 -5.40
N TYR A 151 13.92 -8.83 -4.35
CA TYR A 151 12.98 -9.96 -4.39
C TYR A 151 11.52 -9.56 -4.69
N VAL A 152 11.31 -8.42 -5.32
CA VAL A 152 9.98 -7.94 -5.73
C VAL A 152 10.00 -7.61 -7.22
N PRO A 153 8.96 -7.98 -8.00
CA PRO A 153 8.93 -7.72 -9.43
C PRO A 153 8.98 -6.23 -9.75
N ALA A 154 9.49 -5.86 -10.92
CA ALA A 154 9.63 -4.47 -11.37
C ALA A 154 8.30 -3.69 -11.35
N ASN A 155 7.17 -4.39 -11.57
CA ASN A 155 5.84 -3.85 -11.31
C ASN A 155 5.27 -4.52 -10.04
N PRO A 156 5.59 -3.99 -8.84
CA PRO A 156 5.27 -4.64 -7.58
C PRO A 156 3.76 -4.70 -7.32
N PRO A 157 3.30 -5.63 -6.44
CA PRO A 157 1.94 -5.64 -5.93
C PRO A 157 1.57 -4.32 -5.23
N ASP A 158 0.32 -4.15 -4.89
CA ASP A 158 -0.10 -2.96 -4.13
C ASP A 158 0.46 -2.98 -2.70
N ALA A 159 0.60 -4.19 -2.12
CA ALA A 159 1.29 -4.39 -0.84
C ALA A 159 1.97 -5.78 -0.80
N PHE A 160 3.07 -5.88 -0.09
CA PHE A 160 3.67 -7.12 0.35
C PHE A 160 3.40 -7.29 1.84
N LEU A 161 2.75 -8.39 2.21
CA LEU A 161 2.30 -8.68 3.56
C LEU A 161 3.12 -9.81 4.15
N LEU A 162 3.54 -9.63 5.41
CA LEU A 162 4.23 -10.65 6.20
C LEU A 162 3.43 -10.86 7.49
N LEU A 163 2.84 -12.05 7.64
CA LEU A 163 2.08 -12.41 8.83
C LEU A 163 2.85 -13.45 9.65
N ARG A 164 3.12 -13.11 10.90
CA ARG A 164 3.69 -14.06 11.85
C ARG A 164 2.56 -14.93 12.39
N VAL A 165 2.65 -16.23 12.15
CA VAL A 165 1.70 -17.23 12.65
C VAL A 165 2.39 -18.14 13.65
N ASN A 166 1.64 -18.59 14.66
CA ASN A 166 2.12 -19.55 15.62
C ASN A 166 1.67 -20.95 15.21
N ASP A 167 2.57 -21.74 14.64
CA ASP A 167 2.25 -23.11 14.14
C ASP A 167 2.18 -24.16 15.26
N GLY A 168 2.06 -23.76 16.53
CA GLY A 168 1.80 -24.65 17.67
C GLY A 168 2.97 -25.55 18.09
N ILE A 169 4.01 -25.71 17.29
CA ILE A 169 5.16 -26.58 17.52
C ILE A 169 6.46 -25.76 17.51
N ARG A 170 6.64 -24.86 18.48
CA ARG A 170 7.89 -24.13 18.75
C ARG A 170 8.52 -23.28 17.64
N GLN A 171 7.87 -23.05 16.51
CA GLN A 171 8.40 -22.18 15.46
C GLN A 171 7.34 -21.17 15.01
N PHE A 172 7.70 -19.90 15.08
CA PHE A 172 6.93 -18.84 14.45
C PHE A 172 7.15 -18.93 12.93
N GLY A 173 6.12 -19.35 12.21
CA GLY A 173 6.14 -19.29 10.75
C GLY A 173 5.90 -17.85 10.27
N ILE A 174 6.49 -17.48 9.14
CA ILE A 174 6.17 -16.23 8.45
C ILE A 174 5.44 -16.58 7.15
N ARG A 175 4.18 -16.20 7.05
CA ARG A 175 3.41 -16.28 5.79
C ARG A 175 3.60 -15.01 4.99
N ARG A 176 3.81 -15.16 3.70
CA ARG A 176 4.13 -14.07 2.78
C ARG A 176 3.06 -13.97 1.70
N PHE A 177 2.60 -12.74 1.44
CA PHE A 177 1.54 -12.53 0.47
C PHE A 177 1.83 -11.30 -0.41
N PHE A 178 1.55 -11.42 -1.69
CA PHE A 178 1.41 -10.28 -2.60
C PHE A 178 -0.07 -9.92 -2.69
N LEU A 179 -0.43 -8.73 -2.26
CA LEU A 179 -1.81 -8.22 -2.30
C LEU A 179 -1.98 -7.26 -3.46
N ASP A 180 -3.00 -7.51 -4.27
CA ASP A 180 -3.50 -6.57 -5.27
C ASP A 180 -4.97 -6.21 -5.01
N VAL A 181 -5.27 -4.93 -5.05
CA VAL A 181 -6.63 -4.40 -5.00
C VAL A 181 -7.15 -4.24 -6.43
N VAL A 182 -8.16 -5.01 -6.77
CA VAL A 182 -8.80 -4.97 -8.08
C VAL A 182 -10.02 -4.06 -8.02
N SER A 183 -9.81 -2.79 -8.34
CA SER A 183 -10.88 -1.80 -8.32
C SER A 183 -11.85 -1.98 -9.49
N LYS A 184 -13.11 -1.56 -9.31
CA LYS A 184 -14.14 -1.62 -10.35
C LYS A 184 -13.78 -0.88 -11.63
N ASP A 185 -12.93 0.15 -11.53
CA ASP A 185 -12.48 0.95 -12.66
C ASP A 185 -11.22 0.37 -13.35
N MET A 186 -10.67 -0.75 -12.83
CA MET A 186 -9.47 -1.36 -13.38
C MET A 186 -9.79 -2.18 -14.62
N LEU A 187 -9.05 -1.94 -15.71
CA LEU A 187 -9.19 -2.74 -16.92
C LEU A 187 -8.75 -4.19 -16.67
N PRO A 188 -9.53 -5.20 -17.11
CA PRO A 188 -9.16 -6.61 -16.97
C PRO A 188 -7.80 -6.98 -17.57
N SER A 189 -7.36 -6.27 -18.60
CA SER A 189 -6.02 -6.44 -19.20
C SER A 189 -4.90 -6.00 -18.25
N THR A 190 -5.16 -5.03 -17.37
CA THR A 190 -4.16 -4.54 -16.42
C THR A 190 -3.86 -5.60 -15.37
N ILE A 191 -4.89 -6.19 -14.76
CA ILE A 191 -4.67 -7.24 -13.75
C ILE A 191 -4.06 -8.51 -14.38
N ARG A 192 -4.48 -8.90 -15.58
CA ARG A 192 -3.88 -10.03 -16.29
C ARG A 192 -2.37 -9.82 -16.54
N ARG A 193 -1.99 -8.62 -16.96
CA ARG A 193 -0.58 -8.27 -17.19
C ARG A 193 0.22 -8.29 -15.89
N ARG A 194 -0.37 -7.84 -14.76
CA ARG A 194 0.28 -7.92 -13.44
C ARG A 194 0.51 -9.37 -13.03
N LEU A 195 -0.53 -10.21 -13.10
CA LEU A 195 -0.43 -11.64 -12.78
C LEU A 195 0.62 -12.34 -13.66
N ALA A 196 0.60 -12.10 -14.96
CA ALA A 196 1.61 -12.66 -15.86
C ALA A 196 3.03 -12.17 -15.52
N GLY A 197 3.16 -10.91 -15.08
CA GLY A 197 4.42 -10.37 -14.58
C GLY A 197 4.94 -11.05 -13.32
N TYR A 198 4.05 -11.41 -12.38
CA TYR A 198 4.41 -12.17 -11.19
C TYR A 198 4.84 -13.60 -11.54
N MET A 199 4.07 -14.29 -12.39
CA MET A 199 4.42 -15.64 -12.84
C MET A 199 5.79 -15.64 -13.52
N SER A 200 6.01 -14.72 -14.47
CA SER A 200 7.31 -14.58 -15.14
C SER A 200 8.45 -14.25 -14.17
N PHE A 201 8.20 -13.45 -13.14
CA PHE A 201 9.20 -13.13 -12.12
C PHE A 201 9.59 -14.37 -11.31
N PHE A 202 8.63 -15.17 -10.88
CA PHE A 202 8.88 -16.41 -10.14
C PHE A 202 9.52 -17.47 -11.01
N ASP A 203 9.04 -17.69 -12.22
CA ASP A 203 9.57 -18.65 -13.20
C ASP A 203 11.05 -18.35 -13.54
N ASN A 204 11.45 -17.08 -13.52
CA ASN A 204 12.85 -16.66 -13.73
C ASN A 204 13.70 -16.62 -12.45
N GLY A 205 13.26 -17.23 -11.35
CA GLY A 205 14.03 -17.30 -10.10
C GLY A 205 14.11 -15.98 -9.33
N GLY A 206 13.22 -15.01 -9.59
CA GLY A 206 13.25 -13.71 -8.92
C GLY A 206 12.99 -13.77 -7.40
N TRP A 207 12.54 -14.92 -6.89
CA TRP A 207 12.30 -15.15 -5.46
C TRP A 207 13.40 -15.98 -4.79
N ASP A 208 14.37 -16.51 -5.51
CA ASP A 208 15.36 -17.49 -5.01
C ASP A 208 16.22 -16.92 -3.88
N GLU A 209 16.54 -15.62 -3.92
CA GLU A 209 17.29 -14.95 -2.86
C GLU A 209 16.62 -15.06 -1.48
N MET A 210 15.30 -15.22 -1.42
CA MET A 210 14.54 -15.32 -0.17
C MET A 210 14.66 -16.69 0.51
N ASN A 211 15.14 -17.71 -0.21
CA ASN A 211 15.28 -19.09 0.27
C ASN A 211 14.05 -19.56 1.07
N SER A 212 12.86 -19.29 0.55
CA SER A 212 11.59 -19.56 1.21
C SER A 212 10.51 -19.89 0.19
N LYS A 213 9.39 -20.50 0.62
CA LYS A 213 8.22 -20.74 -0.25
C LYS A 213 7.78 -19.44 -0.93
N LEU A 214 7.28 -19.55 -2.16
CA LEU A 214 6.75 -18.42 -2.91
C LEU A 214 5.64 -17.70 -2.13
N PRO A 215 5.50 -16.37 -2.27
CA PRO A 215 4.41 -15.65 -1.65
C PRO A 215 3.09 -16.03 -2.33
N LYS A 216 2.03 -16.16 -1.54
CA LYS A 216 0.69 -16.38 -2.06
C LYS A 216 0.13 -15.10 -2.64
N LEU A 217 -0.69 -15.22 -3.67
CA LEU A 217 -1.31 -14.05 -4.29
C LEU A 217 -2.71 -13.83 -3.72
N LEU A 218 -2.95 -12.64 -3.20
CA LEU A 218 -4.23 -12.20 -2.67
C LEU A 218 -4.82 -11.13 -3.60
N LEU A 219 -6.02 -11.40 -4.12
CA LEU A 219 -6.74 -10.48 -5.00
C LEU A 219 -7.99 -9.97 -4.26
N LEU A 220 -7.98 -8.71 -3.84
CA LEU A 220 -9.10 -8.07 -3.14
C LEU A 220 -9.96 -7.31 -4.16
N LEU A 221 -11.17 -7.80 -4.41
CA LEU A 221 -12.07 -7.30 -5.46
C LEU A 221 -13.10 -6.33 -4.90
N GLU A 222 -13.28 -5.20 -5.59
CA GLU A 222 -14.37 -4.22 -5.32
C GLU A 222 -15.65 -4.54 -6.10
N ASP A 223 -15.58 -5.35 -7.17
CA ASP A 223 -16.73 -5.68 -8.02
C ASP A 223 -16.92 -7.19 -8.10
N PRO A 224 -18.03 -7.74 -7.57
CA PRO A 224 -18.31 -9.18 -7.61
C PRO A 224 -18.47 -9.70 -9.05
N ALA A 225 -18.89 -8.86 -10.01
CA ALA A 225 -19.03 -9.27 -11.41
C ALA A 225 -17.70 -9.67 -12.05
N MET A 226 -16.58 -9.20 -11.52
CA MET A 226 -15.25 -9.54 -12.00
C MET A 226 -14.75 -10.91 -11.51
N LYS A 227 -15.31 -11.46 -10.42
CA LYS A 227 -14.79 -12.63 -9.72
C LYS A 227 -14.56 -13.83 -10.66
N ARG A 228 -15.61 -14.37 -11.27
CA ARG A 228 -15.51 -15.56 -12.15
C ARG A 228 -14.56 -15.36 -13.33
N ARG A 229 -14.53 -14.14 -13.88
CA ARG A 229 -13.64 -13.80 -15.00
C ARG A 229 -12.18 -13.78 -14.56
N LEU A 230 -11.92 -13.24 -13.38
CA LEU A 230 -10.57 -13.15 -12.81
C LEU A 230 -10.05 -14.53 -12.38
N GLU A 231 -10.87 -15.37 -11.73
CA GLU A 231 -10.54 -16.75 -11.39
C GLU A 231 -10.07 -17.55 -12.61
N ARG A 232 -10.86 -17.50 -13.70
CA ARG A 232 -10.49 -18.18 -14.95
C ARG A 232 -9.20 -17.64 -15.55
N ALA A 233 -9.02 -16.32 -15.53
CA ALA A 233 -7.82 -15.70 -16.06
C ALA A 233 -6.58 -16.02 -15.21
N ALA A 234 -6.70 -16.03 -13.89
CA ALA A 234 -5.61 -16.33 -12.97
C ALA A 234 -5.15 -17.79 -13.13
N ARG A 235 -6.08 -18.75 -13.17
CA ARG A 235 -5.75 -20.16 -13.47
C ARG A 235 -5.04 -20.32 -14.79
N ALA A 236 -5.60 -19.77 -15.87
CA ALA A 236 -5.00 -19.89 -17.21
C ALA A 236 -3.60 -19.26 -17.30
N ILE A 237 -3.36 -18.15 -16.60
CA ILE A 237 -2.04 -17.51 -16.56
C ILE A 237 -1.06 -18.39 -15.76
N ARG A 238 -1.44 -18.86 -14.58
CA ARG A 238 -0.61 -19.72 -13.71
C ARG A 238 -0.20 -21.01 -14.46
N SER A 239 -1.16 -21.72 -15.04
CA SER A 239 -0.91 -22.96 -15.81
C SER A 239 -0.01 -22.73 -17.02
N ARG A 240 -0.11 -21.56 -17.66
CA ARG A 240 0.78 -21.22 -18.79
C ARG A 240 2.25 -21.20 -18.40
N PHE A 241 2.57 -20.89 -17.14
CA PHE A 241 3.93 -20.88 -16.60
C PHE A 241 4.29 -22.18 -15.87
N GLY A 242 3.39 -23.16 -15.79
CA GLY A 242 3.64 -24.43 -15.10
C GLY A 242 3.75 -24.31 -13.58
N LEU A 243 3.18 -23.26 -12.99
CA LEU A 243 3.31 -22.94 -11.56
C LEU A 243 2.05 -23.33 -10.75
N ASP A 244 1.27 -24.30 -11.24
CA ASP A 244 0.00 -24.69 -10.63
C ASP A 244 0.17 -25.24 -9.21
N ASP A 245 1.22 -25.98 -8.95
CA ASP A 245 1.51 -26.58 -7.65
C ASP A 245 2.35 -25.68 -6.72
N GLU A 246 2.91 -24.60 -7.25
CA GLU A 246 3.84 -23.73 -6.51
C GLU A 246 3.18 -22.45 -6.01
N ILE A 247 2.22 -21.91 -6.77
CA ILE A 247 1.60 -20.61 -6.49
C ILE A 247 0.12 -20.77 -6.17
N GLU A 248 -0.20 -20.47 -4.93
CA GLU A 248 -1.58 -20.39 -4.47
C GLU A 248 -2.12 -18.96 -4.70
N ILE A 249 -3.35 -18.88 -5.23
CA ILE A 249 -4.03 -17.60 -5.50
C ILE A 249 -5.37 -17.61 -4.79
N TYR A 250 -5.65 -16.55 -4.04
CA TYR A 250 -6.87 -16.37 -3.28
C TYR A 250 -7.59 -15.09 -3.67
N ILE A 251 -8.90 -15.13 -3.62
CA ILE A 251 -9.77 -13.99 -3.93
C ILE A 251 -10.65 -13.69 -2.72
N ALA A 252 -10.81 -12.40 -2.39
CA ALA A 252 -11.77 -11.92 -1.41
C ALA A 252 -12.54 -10.72 -1.96
N MET A 253 -13.73 -10.48 -1.41
CA MET A 253 -14.46 -9.25 -1.67
C MET A 253 -14.04 -8.17 -0.68
N ALA A 254 -13.83 -6.94 -1.18
CA ALA A 254 -13.48 -5.80 -0.34
C ALA A 254 -14.61 -5.44 0.65
N GLU A 255 -15.85 -5.72 0.29
CA GLU A 255 -17.02 -5.52 1.15
C GLU A 255 -16.95 -6.41 2.39
N ASP A 256 -16.60 -7.70 2.25
CA ASP A 256 -16.48 -8.64 3.37
C ASP A 256 -15.38 -8.18 4.35
N LEU A 257 -14.26 -7.67 3.82
CA LEU A 257 -13.21 -7.08 4.63
C LEU A 257 -13.71 -5.86 5.43
N LEU A 258 -14.50 -4.99 4.81
CA LEU A 258 -15.02 -3.78 5.45
C LEU A 258 -16.13 -4.09 6.46
N ASN A 259 -16.91 -5.15 6.24
CA ASN A 259 -17.97 -5.60 7.16
C ASN A 259 -17.41 -6.27 8.43
N GLY A 260 -16.14 -6.60 8.45
CA GLY A 260 -15.50 -7.18 9.62
C GLY A 260 -15.35 -8.70 9.57
N ASP A 261 -15.68 -9.36 8.45
CA ASP A 261 -15.54 -10.81 8.29
C ASP A 261 -14.06 -11.22 8.30
N THR A 262 -13.72 -12.29 9.00
CA THR A 262 -12.33 -12.79 9.10
C THR A 262 -12.01 -13.83 8.03
N ALA A 263 -12.89 -14.80 7.83
CA ALA A 263 -12.75 -15.83 6.81
C ALA A 263 -13.33 -15.33 5.48
N ILE A 264 -12.51 -14.62 4.68
CA ILE A 264 -12.94 -13.97 3.44
C ILE A 264 -12.19 -14.48 2.21
N TRP A 265 -11.09 -15.20 2.40
CA TRP A 265 -10.20 -15.62 1.32
C TRP A 265 -10.63 -16.97 0.75
N LEU A 266 -10.97 -17.00 -0.52
CA LEU A 266 -11.38 -18.20 -1.26
C LEU A 266 -10.30 -18.55 -2.28
N SER A 267 -9.84 -19.82 -2.26
CA SER A 267 -8.91 -20.31 -3.29
C SER A 267 -9.57 -20.31 -4.66
N ILE A 268 -8.81 -19.96 -5.70
CA ILE A 268 -9.28 -20.09 -7.09
C ILE A 268 -9.38 -21.54 -7.54
N ASP A 269 -8.80 -22.50 -6.82
CA ASP A 269 -8.69 -23.91 -7.22
C ASP A 269 -9.92 -24.76 -6.81
N GLY A 270 -11.02 -24.10 -6.43
CA GLY A 270 -12.32 -24.75 -6.32
C GLY A 270 -12.71 -25.23 -4.93
N THR A 271 -11.99 -24.81 -3.88
CA THR A 271 -12.50 -24.97 -2.51
C THR A 271 -13.66 -24.00 -2.30
N SER A 272 -14.74 -24.46 -1.67
CA SER A 272 -15.87 -23.62 -1.28
C SER A 272 -15.69 -23.02 0.12
N GLU A 273 -14.57 -23.29 0.76
CA GLU A 273 -14.27 -22.86 2.12
C GLU A 273 -13.57 -21.49 2.11
N PHE A 274 -14.13 -20.56 2.87
CA PHE A 274 -13.52 -19.27 3.13
C PHE A 274 -12.51 -19.38 4.27
N LEU A 275 -11.33 -18.85 4.06
CA LEU A 275 -10.22 -18.92 5.00
C LEU A 275 -9.93 -17.53 5.60
N ALA A 276 -9.55 -17.52 6.88
CA ALA A 276 -8.90 -16.37 7.50
C ALA A 276 -7.46 -16.24 6.98
N LEU A 277 -6.85 -15.06 7.11
CA LEU A 277 -5.49 -14.82 6.57
C LEU A 277 -4.44 -15.74 7.22
N GLU A 278 -4.63 -16.10 8.49
CA GLU A 278 -3.77 -17.05 9.21
C GLU A 278 -3.90 -18.49 8.67
N GLU A 279 -5.00 -18.83 8.03
CA GLU A 279 -5.27 -20.17 7.50
C GLU A 279 -4.82 -20.32 6.05
N VAL A 280 -4.73 -19.20 5.32
CA VAL A 280 -4.33 -19.19 3.91
C VAL A 280 -2.97 -19.87 3.75
N GLY A 281 -2.99 -21.06 3.10
CA GLY A 281 -1.82 -21.90 2.83
C GLY A 281 -1.22 -22.57 4.07
N GLY A 282 -2.01 -22.91 5.02
CA GLY A 282 -1.68 -23.78 6.14
C GLY A 282 -1.98 -25.24 5.80
N GLY A 283 -1.27 -25.82 4.83
CA GLY A 283 -1.31 -27.24 4.49
C GLY A 283 0.10 -27.77 4.41
#